data_48937e4e9a1ef9dc9f494754b344cd1e
#
_entry.id   48937e4e9a1ef9dc9f494754b344cd1e
#
_cell.length_a   1.000
_cell.length_b   1.000
_cell.length_c   1.000
_cell.angle_alpha   90.00
_cell.angle_beta   90.00
_cell.angle_gamma   90.00
#
_symmetry.space_group_name_H-M   'P 1'
#
loop_
_entity.id
_entity.type
_entity.pdbx_description
1 polymer ?
#
loop_
_entity_poly.entity_id
_entity_poly.type
_entity_poly.pdbx_seq_one_letter_code
_entity_poly.pdbx_strand_id
1 'polypeptide(L)'
;MKDIDPIIVICVDGFDPEYFDVIDTPNIDGLIKNGGFYCIGKSMWPSVTNVNNVSILTGEYPSRHGICSNYRYVQETREEIYMESSEYILSPTIFTMAKEKRIDTLLATSKDKLRTLLGKDATNVISSEQPDDWLVTALGQPPEIYSLEVNAWTIKAASAAIDKYRPEFAYITTTDYAMHKFAPQTREAKVHLQMIDSEVGNLVKKYSNASILISADHGMSAKTHLVDLGKILTDK
;
A
#
# COMPACT_ATOMS: atom_id res chain seq x y z
N MET A 1 13.86 25.74 10.68
CA MET A 1 12.96 24.72 10.12
C MET A 1 12.67 23.74 11.25
N LYS A 2 11.43 23.37 11.51
CA LYS A 2 11.16 22.28 12.47
C LYS A 2 11.79 21.00 11.93
N ASP A 3 12.68 20.35 12.70
CA ASP A 3 13.02 18.96 12.47
C ASP A 3 11.74 18.17 12.80
N ILE A 4 11.09 17.66 11.74
CA ILE A 4 9.88 16.87 11.89
C ILE A 4 10.33 15.43 11.80
N ASP A 5 10.03 14.66 12.85
CA ASP A 5 10.19 13.21 12.86
C ASP A 5 8.87 12.60 12.32
N PRO A 6 8.80 12.22 11.04
CA PRO A 6 7.55 11.78 10.44
C PRO A 6 7.12 10.40 10.96
N ILE A 7 5.83 10.16 10.98
CA ILE A 7 5.28 8.79 11.04
C ILE A 7 5.17 8.28 9.61
N ILE A 8 5.87 7.21 9.29
CA ILE A 8 5.89 6.59 7.96
C ILE A 8 5.23 5.21 8.06
N VAL A 9 4.13 5.04 7.35
CA VAL A 9 3.45 3.74 7.23
C VAL A 9 3.68 3.20 5.83
N ILE A 10 4.19 1.98 5.72
CA ILE A 10 4.41 1.27 4.46
C ILE A 10 3.48 0.06 4.42
N CYS A 11 2.48 0.10 3.55
CA CYS A 11 1.60 -1.02 3.26
C CYS A 11 2.15 -1.77 2.05
N VAL A 12 2.77 -2.93 2.30
CA VAL A 12 3.29 -3.80 1.24
C VAL A 12 2.17 -4.73 0.80
N ASP A 13 1.59 -4.42 -0.36
CA ASP A 13 0.42 -5.12 -0.90
C ASP A 13 0.72 -6.61 -1.14
N GLY A 14 -0.12 -7.49 -0.57
CA GLY A 14 0.00 -8.93 -0.69
C GLY A 14 1.11 -9.60 0.15
N PHE A 15 1.71 -8.89 1.10
CA PHE A 15 2.83 -9.38 1.90
C PHE A 15 2.38 -10.38 2.96
N ASP A 16 2.32 -11.66 2.57
CA ASP A 16 1.99 -12.78 3.46
C ASP A 16 3.17 -13.10 4.39
N PRO A 17 2.92 -13.55 5.63
CA PRO A 17 3.97 -14.06 6.52
C PRO A 17 4.88 -15.12 5.88
N GLU A 18 4.37 -15.95 4.96
CA GLU A 18 5.16 -16.97 4.25
C GLU A 18 6.33 -16.36 3.46
N TYR A 19 6.17 -15.15 2.88
CA TYR A 19 7.28 -14.45 2.21
C TYR A 19 8.34 -14.01 3.20
N PHE A 20 7.90 -13.53 4.37
CA PHE A 20 8.80 -13.08 5.43
C PHE A 20 9.58 -14.23 6.07
N ASP A 21 8.96 -15.41 6.17
CA ASP A 21 9.59 -16.60 6.75
C ASP A 21 10.69 -17.21 5.85
N VAL A 22 10.59 -17.04 4.52
CA VAL A 22 11.50 -17.70 3.56
C VAL A 22 12.47 -16.76 2.85
N ILE A 23 12.28 -15.46 2.95
CA ILE A 23 13.11 -14.45 2.28
C ILE A 23 13.80 -13.57 3.33
N ASP A 24 15.14 -13.51 3.27
CA ASP A 24 15.92 -12.63 4.14
C ASP A 24 15.60 -11.15 3.85
N THR A 25 15.17 -10.44 4.88
CA THR A 25 14.85 -9.01 4.87
C THR A 25 15.62 -8.27 5.97
N PRO A 26 16.95 -8.16 5.85
CA PRO A 26 17.82 -7.74 6.95
C PRO A 26 17.51 -6.34 7.50
N ASN A 27 16.96 -5.43 6.70
CA ASN A 27 16.60 -4.09 7.15
C ASN A 27 15.27 -4.10 7.93
N ILE A 28 14.25 -4.84 7.45
CA ILE A 28 12.98 -5.03 8.16
C ILE A 28 13.21 -5.82 9.45
N ASP A 29 13.98 -6.89 9.40
CA ASP A 29 14.43 -7.66 10.58
C ASP A 29 15.17 -6.77 11.58
N GLY A 30 15.99 -5.86 11.06
CA GLY A 30 16.73 -4.89 11.87
C GLY A 30 15.81 -3.99 12.67
N LEU A 31 14.68 -3.56 12.14
CA LEU A 31 13.68 -2.77 12.88
C LEU A 31 13.14 -3.55 14.09
N ILE A 32 12.83 -4.84 13.89
CA ILE A 32 12.32 -5.71 14.95
C ILE A 32 13.40 -5.92 16.02
N LYS A 33 14.63 -6.24 15.62
CA LYS A 33 15.76 -6.50 16.53
C LYS A 33 16.20 -5.26 17.33
N ASN A 34 15.96 -4.07 16.80
CA ASN A 34 16.36 -2.80 17.43
C ASN A 34 15.26 -2.13 18.25
N GLY A 35 14.32 -2.90 18.78
CA GLY A 35 13.30 -2.42 19.71
C GLY A 35 11.90 -2.30 19.10
N GLY A 36 11.73 -2.70 17.84
CA GLY A 36 10.42 -2.88 17.23
C GLY A 36 9.70 -4.14 17.70
N PHE A 37 8.51 -4.36 17.17
CA PHE A 37 7.76 -5.60 17.39
C PHE A 37 7.20 -6.14 16.07
N TYR A 38 6.91 -7.42 16.05
CA TYR A 38 6.26 -8.10 14.93
C TYR A 38 5.04 -8.86 15.43
N CYS A 39 3.95 -8.80 14.67
CA CYS A 39 2.77 -9.62 14.93
C CYS A 39 2.08 -10.00 13.61
N ILE A 40 1.42 -11.16 13.60
CA ILE A 40 0.59 -11.58 12.48
C ILE A 40 -0.81 -11.01 12.69
N GLY A 41 -1.27 -10.21 11.71
CA GLY A 41 -2.62 -9.67 11.67
C GLY A 41 -3.55 -10.54 10.81
N LYS A 42 -4.82 -10.13 10.75
CA LYS A 42 -5.83 -10.69 9.83
C LYS A 42 -6.38 -9.55 8.98
N SER A 43 -6.42 -9.76 7.67
CA SER A 43 -7.07 -8.83 6.76
C SER A 43 -8.59 -8.82 6.94
N MET A 44 -9.25 -7.76 6.46
CA MET A 44 -10.71 -7.72 6.36
C MET A 44 -11.18 -8.76 5.34
N TRP A 45 -12.39 -9.22 5.51
CA TRP A 45 -13.08 -10.06 4.54
C TRP A 45 -14.12 -9.21 3.77
N PRO A 46 -14.08 -9.21 2.42
CA PRO A 46 -13.12 -9.90 1.54
C PRO A 46 -11.72 -9.26 1.56
N SER A 47 -10.69 -10.10 1.39
CA SER A 47 -9.29 -9.69 1.42
C SER A 47 -8.85 -9.10 0.06
N VAL A 48 -9.33 -7.91 -0.26
CA VAL A 48 -8.97 -7.17 -1.48
C VAL A 48 -8.36 -5.82 -1.12
N THR A 49 -7.46 -5.35 -1.97
CA THR A 49 -6.63 -4.14 -1.75
C THR A 49 -7.45 -2.92 -1.36
N ASN A 50 -8.52 -2.58 -2.11
CA ASN A 50 -9.33 -1.39 -1.84
C ASN A 50 -9.95 -1.44 -0.43
N VAL A 51 -10.55 -2.60 -0.06
CA VAL A 51 -11.22 -2.79 1.24
C VAL A 51 -10.24 -2.62 2.39
N ASN A 52 -9.07 -3.27 2.28
CA ASN A 52 -8.12 -3.28 3.38
C ASN A 52 -7.35 -1.96 3.52
N ASN A 53 -6.96 -1.31 2.41
CA ASN A 53 -6.35 0.01 2.49
C ASN A 53 -7.30 1.05 3.10
N VAL A 54 -8.61 1.01 2.74
CA VAL A 54 -9.59 1.90 3.36
C VAL A 54 -9.80 1.56 4.83
N SER A 55 -9.83 0.27 5.21
CA SER A 55 -9.91 -0.13 6.62
C SER A 55 -8.71 0.36 7.42
N ILE A 56 -7.50 0.27 6.88
CA ILE A 56 -6.27 0.78 7.53
C ILE A 56 -6.36 2.30 7.73
N LEU A 57 -6.74 3.05 6.68
CA LEU A 57 -6.78 4.51 6.73
C LEU A 57 -7.94 5.09 7.54
N THR A 58 -9.03 4.34 7.71
CA THR A 58 -10.18 4.79 8.51
C THR A 58 -10.18 4.23 9.93
N GLY A 59 -9.46 3.13 10.19
CA GLY A 59 -9.55 2.38 11.44
C GLY A 59 -10.91 1.69 11.63
N GLU A 60 -11.71 1.54 10.57
CA GLU A 60 -13.07 1.05 10.62
C GLU A 60 -13.27 -0.23 9.79
N TYR A 61 -14.32 -0.96 10.08
CA TYR A 61 -14.75 -2.13 9.31
C TYR A 61 -15.49 -1.72 8.02
N PRO A 62 -15.52 -2.60 6.98
CA PRO A 62 -16.26 -2.36 5.73
C PRO A 62 -17.73 -1.93 5.93
N SER A 63 -18.40 -2.46 6.96
CA SER A 63 -19.78 -2.09 7.32
C SER A 63 -19.94 -0.62 7.74
N ARG A 64 -18.84 0.05 8.11
CA ARG A 64 -18.80 1.46 8.48
C ARG A 64 -18.29 2.35 7.38
N HIS A 65 -17.13 1.99 6.79
CA HIS A 65 -16.52 2.83 5.76
C HIS A 65 -17.09 2.61 4.35
N GLY A 66 -17.96 1.62 4.13
CA GLY A 66 -18.73 1.44 2.90
C GLY A 66 -18.03 0.72 1.74
N ILE A 67 -16.71 0.54 1.78
CA ILE A 67 -15.97 -0.17 0.75
C ILE A 67 -15.90 -1.65 1.10
N CYS A 68 -16.75 -2.47 0.50
CA CYS A 68 -16.86 -3.90 0.79
C CYS A 68 -16.40 -4.82 -0.36
N SER A 69 -16.06 -4.24 -1.52
CA SER A 69 -15.54 -4.95 -2.70
C SER A 69 -14.90 -3.93 -3.65
N ASN A 70 -14.31 -4.39 -4.74
CA ASN A 70 -13.90 -3.51 -5.85
C ASN A 70 -15.10 -2.98 -6.64
N TYR A 71 -16.23 -3.68 -6.61
CA TYR A 71 -17.46 -3.31 -7.32
C TYR A 71 -18.63 -3.27 -6.35
N ARG A 72 -19.60 -2.39 -6.62
CA ARG A 72 -20.94 -2.46 -6.06
C ARG A 72 -21.96 -2.63 -7.17
N TYR A 73 -22.99 -3.42 -6.91
CA TYR A 73 -24.15 -3.54 -7.78
C TYR A 73 -25.24 -2.55 -7.35
N VAL A 74 -25.71 -1.72 -8.29
CA VAL A 74 -26.82 -0.80 -8.09
C VAL A 74 -28.08 -1.46 -8.61
N GLN A 75 -28.95 -1.87 -7.69
CA GLN A 75 -30.14 -2.67 -8.04
C GLN A 75 -31.14 -1.89 -8.90
N GLU A 76 -31.26 -0.58 -8.69
CA GLU A 76 -32.19 0.31 -9.39
C GLU A 76 -31.84 0.46 -10.86
N THR A 77 -30.54 0.63 -11.18
CA THR A 77 -30.04 0.80 -12.56
C THR A 77 -29.54 -0.50 -13.17
N ARG A 78 -29.36 -1.56 -12.35
CA ARG A 78 -28.73 -2.84 -12.73
C ARG A 78 -27.28 -2.68 -13.23
N GLU A 79 -26.59 -1.67 -12.73
CA GLU A 79 -25.21 -1.37 -13.12
C GLU A 79 -24.22 -1.84 -12.06
N GLU A 80 -23.05 -2.24 -12.51
CA GLU A 80 -21.88 -2.48 -11.67
C GLU A 80 -21.02 -1.21 -11.67
N ILE A 81 -20.77 -0.65 -10.48
CA ILE A 81 -19.92 0.54 -10.31
C ILE A 81 -18.61 0.11 -9.66
N TYR A 82 -17.49 0.44 -10.31
CA TYR A 82 -16.18 0.22 -9.73
C TYR A 82 -15.88 1.24 -8.63
N MET A 83 -15.47 0.75 -7.45
CA MET A 83 -15.33 1.54 -6.24
C MET A 83 -13.94 2.18 -6.15
N GLU A 84 -13.63 3.11 -7.06
CA GLU A 84 -12.34 3.83 -7.12
C GLU A 84 -12.41 5.27 -6.61
N SER A 85 -13.61 5.81 -6.36
CA SER A 85 -13.75 7.19 -5.89
C SER A 85 -13.75 7.25 -4.36
N SER A 86 -13.05 8.24 -3.82
CA SER A 86 -13.08 8.59 -2.39
C SER A 86 -14.48 8.99 -1.88
N GLU A 87 -15.41 9.33 -2.78
CA GLU A 87 -16.80 9.66 -2.43
C GLU A 87 -17.58 8.46 -1.87
N TYR A 88 -17.12 7.24 -2.19
CA TYR A 88 -17.72 6.02 -1.65
C TYR A 88 -17.27 5.70 -0.22
N ILE A 89 -16.25 6.39 0.30
CA ILE A 89 -15.77 6.21 1.67
C ILE A 89 -16.65 7.02 2.62
N LEU A 90 -17.38 6.32 3.48
CA LEU A 90 -18.37 6.90 4.38
C LEU A 90 -17.79 7.34 5.74
N SER A 91 -16.57 6.92 6.06
CA SER A 91 -15.88 7.26 7.30
C SER A 91 -14.70 8.21 7.04
N PRO A 92 -14.37 9.12 7.96
CA PRO A 92 -13.19 9.97 7.80
C PRO A 92 -11.92 9.12 7.79
N THR A 93 -11.02 9.43 6.87
CA THR A 93 -9.68 8.84 6.84
C THR A 93 -8.74 9.58 7.78
N ILE A 94 -7.58 8.99 8.05
CA ILE A 94 -6.51 9.68 8.79
C ILE A 94 -6.10 11.00 8.09
N PHE A 95 -6.20 11.08 6.75
CA PHE A 95 -5.94 12.31 6.00
C PHE A 95 -6.99 13.39 6.29
N THR A 96 -8.27 13.02 6.35
CA THR A 96 -9.35 13.94 6.73
C THR A 96 -9.12 14.48 8.14
N MET A 97 -8.83 13.60 9.10
CA MET A 97 -8.56 14.00 10.49
C MET A 97 -7.28 14.84 10.64
N ALA A 98 -6.24 14.55 9.87
CA ALA A 98 -4.99 15.31 9.84
C ALA A 98 -5.21 16.73 9.29
N LYS A 99 -5.97 16.85 8.20
CA LYS A 99 -6.34 18.15 7.60
C LYS A 99 -7.08 19.05 8.58
N GLU A 100 -8.03 18.52 9.35
CA GLU A 100 -8.74 19.26 10.39
C GLU A 100 -7.79 19.82 11.46
N LYS A 101 -6.69 19.10 11.73
CA LYS A 101 -5.65 19.48 12.69
C LYS A 101 -4.50 20.28 12.06
N ARG A 102 -4.56 20.57 10.75
CA ARG A 102 -3.49 21.24 9.97
C ARG A 102 -2.16 20.50 10.03
N ILE A 103 -2.22 19.18 10.00
CA ILE A 103 -1.08 18.27 9.92
C ILE A 103 -0.85 17.96 8.44
N ASP A 104 0.37 18.20 7.96
CA ASP A 104 0.74 17.91 6.58
C ASP A 104 0.96 16.40 6.37
N THR A 105 0.38 15.88 5.29
CA THR A 105 0.38 14.46 4.99
C THR A 105 0.85 14.16 3.57
N LEU A 106 1.35 12.93 3.37
CA LEU A 106 1.73 12.40 2.08
C LEU A 106 1.05 11.04 1.86
N LEU A 107 0.42 10.88 0.71
CA LEU A 107 0.05 9.59 0.14
C LEU A 107 0.98 9.28 -1.03
N ALA A 108 1.64 8.12 -1.01
CA ALA A 108 2.41 7.60 -2.12
C ALA A 108 1.87 6.24 -2.55
N THR A 109 1.54 6.08 -3.83
CA THR A 109 0.95 4.85 -4.35
C THR A 109 1.70 4.32 -5.56
N SER A 110 1.73 3.00 -5.75
CA SER A 110 2.18 2.43 -7.02
C SER A 110 1.12 2.58 -8.11
N LYS A 111 -0.17 2.41 -7.77
CA LYS A 111 -1.30 2.42 -8.71
C LYS A 111 -2.12 3.70 -8.59
N ASP A 112 -2.45 4.32 -9.72
CA ASP A 112 -3.22 5.57 -9.77
C ASP A 112 -4.66 5.43 -9.24
N LYS A 113 -5.27 4.25 -9.38
CA LYS A 113 -6.58 3.96 -8.78
C LYS A 113 -6.62 4.16 -7.26
N LEU A 114 -5.54 3.81 -6.55
CA LEU A 114 -5.45 4.04 -5.11
C LEU A 114 -5.22 5.52 -4.79
N ARG A 115 -4.52 6.25 -5.66
CA ARG A 115 -4.43 7.71 -5.58
C ARG A 115 -5.82 8.35 -5.57
N THR A 116 -6.69 7.94 -6.48
CA THR A 116 -8.06 8.46 -6.59
C THR A 116 -8.93 8.06 -5.40
N LEU A 117 -8.85 6.79 -4.98
CA LEU A 117 -9.65 6.28 -3.86
C LEU A 117 -9.23 6.89 -2.52
N LEU A 118 -7.92 6.94 -2.23
CA LEU A 118 -7.40 7.24 -0.90
C LEU A 118 -6.94 8.70 -0.73
N GLY A 119 -6.72 9.43 -1.82
CA GLY A 119 -6.02 10.72 -1.82
C GLY A 119 -6.85 11.92 -1.32
N LYS A 120 -8.15 11.73 -1.06
CA LYS A 120 -8.98 12.83 -0.53
C LYS A 120 -8.40 13.36 0.79
N ASP A 121 -8.28 14.68 0.86
CA ASP A 121 -7.76 15.41 2.02
C ASP A 121 -6.28 15.19 2.38
N ALA A 122 -5.55 14.32 1.66
CA ALA A 122 -4.10 14.27 1.77
C ALA A 122 -3.48 15.57 1.24
N THR A 123 -2.51 16.15 1.96
CA THR A 123 -1.86 17.42 1.56
C THR A 123 -1.05 17.25 0.28
N ASN A 124 -0.35 16.12 0.15
CA ASN A 124 0.44 15.78 -1.01
C ASN A 124 0.12 14.34 -1.43
N VAL A 125 0.03 14.12 -2.73
CA VAL A 125 -0.23 12.79 -3.30
C VAL A 125 0.68 12.55 -4.49
N ILE A 126 1.36 11.40 -4.52
CA ILE A 126 2.18 10.96 -5.65
C ILE A 126 1.80 9.55 -6.09
N SER A 127 2.00 9.26 -7.36
CA SER A 127 1.77 7.94 -7.95
C SER A 127 2.92 7.55 -8.87
N SER A 128 3.32 6.27 -8.85
CA SER A 128 4.34 5.77 -9.78
C SER A 128 3.78 5.58 -11.20
N GLU A 129 2.49 5.31 -11.32
CA GLU A 129 1.82 5.12 -12.62
C GLU A 129 1.66 6.45 -13.38
N GLN A 130 1.47 7.55 -12.65
CA GLN A 130 1.42 8.92 -13.19
C GLN A 130 2.30 9.84 -12.33
N PRO A 131 3.63 9.77 -12.50
CA PRO A 131 4.56 10.54 -11.67
C PRO A 131 4.57 12.02 -12.06
N ASP A 132 4.74 12.88 -11.07
CA ASP A 132 5.01 14.29 -11.30
C ASP A 132 6.36 14.48 -12.01
N ASP A 133 6.47 15.50 -12.87
CA ASP A 133 7.70 15.83 -13.62
C ASP A 133 8.94 15.99 -12.74
N TRP A 134 8.77 16.55 -11.54
CA TRP A 134 9.88 16.72 -10.61
C TRP A 134 10.41 15.40 -10.07
N LEU A 135 9.54 14.38 -9.89
CA LEU A 135 9.96 13.02 -9.50
C LEU A 135 10.74 12.35 -10.63
N VAL A 136 10.25 12.48 -11.86
CA VAL A 136 10.95 11.97 -13.05
C VAL A 136 12.31 12.62 -13.20
N THR A 137 12.40 13.93 -12.97
CA THR A 137 13.68 14.66 -13.00
C THR A 137 14.66 14.19 -11.91
N ALA A 138 14.15 13.89 -10.71
CA ALA A 138 14.97 13.52 -9.57
C ALA A 138 15.41 12.05 -9.57
N LEU A 139 14.54 11.14 -10.04
CA LEU A 139 14.70 9.69 -9.88
C LEU A 139 14.78 8.90 -11.19
N GLY A 140 14.51 9.55 -12.33
CA GLY A 140 14.26 8.90 -13.61
C GLY A 140 12.82 8.42 -13.76
N GLN A 141 12.51 7.89 -14.93
CA GLN A 141 11.19 7.31 -15.20
C GLN A 141 10.90 6.12 -14.26
N PRO A 142 9.67 5.98 -13.76
CA PRO A 142 9.29 4.80 -13.02
C PRO A 142 9.37 3.56 -13.91
N PRO A 143 9.65 2.39 -13.31
CA PRO A 143 9.49 1.12 -14.01
C PRO A 143 8.02 0.89 -14.39
N GLU A 144 7.79 -0.04 -15.31
CA GLU A 144 6.45 -0.49 -15.66
C GLU A 144 5.68 -0.93 -14.42
N ILE A 145 4.38 -0.59 -14.36
CA ILE A 145 3.53 -0.87 -13.18
C ILE A 145 3.47 -2.37 -12.85
N TYR A 146 3.63 -3.22 -13.86
CA TYR A 146 3.67 -4.68 -13.73
C TYR A 146 5.10 -5.24 -13.78
N SER A 147 6.01 -4.62 -13.03
CA SER A 147 7.39 -5.04 -12.86
C SER A 147 7.72 -5.42 -11.41
N LEU A 148 8.88 -6.02 -11.18
CA LEU A 148 9.36 -6.32 -9.82
C LEU A 148 9.88 -5.08 -9.11
N GLU A 149 10.27 -4.05 -9.86
CA GLU A 149 11.00 -2.86 -9.41
C GLU A 149 10.07 -1.72 -8.96
N VAL A 150 8.82 -1.69 -9.42
CA VAL A 150 7.93 -0.54 -9.22
C VAL A 150 7.70 -0.22 -7.74
N ASN A 151 7.60 -1.23 -6.88
CA ASN A 151 7.37 -1.03 -5.45
C ASN A 151 8.56 -0.37 -4.75
N ALA A 152 9.78 -0.78 -5.10
CA ALA A 152 10.99 -0.14 -4.61
C ALA A 152 11.09 1.31 -5.10
N TRP A 153 10.76 1.56 -6.38
CA TRP A 153 10.70 2.92 -6.93
C TRP A 153 9.66 3.78 -6.19
N THR A 154 8.46 3.23 -5.87
CA THR A 154 7.42 3.92 -5.10
C THR A 154 7.93 4.37 -3.73
N ILE A 155 8.63 3.48 -3.00
CA ILE A 155 9.20 3.80 -1.69
C ILE A 155 10.29 4.87 -1.82
N LYS A 156 11.14 4.78 -2.84
CA LYS A 156 12.16 5.79 -3.15
C LYS A 156 11.53 7.13 -3.51
N ALA A 157 10.45 7.14 -4.29
CA ALA A 157 9.70 8.35 -4.64
C ALA A 157 9.05 8.98 -3.39
N ALA A 158 8.50 8.17 -2.50
CA ALA A 158 7.99 8.63 -1.21
C ALA A 158 9.09 9.28 -0.36
N SER A 159 10.30 8.72 -0.32
CA SER A 159 11.45 9.34 0.35
C SER A 159 11.79 10.71 -0.23
N ALA A 160 11.81 10.86 -1.56
CA ALA A 160 12.03 12.15 -2.20
C ALA A 160 10.90 13.16 -1.91
N ALA A 161 9.66 12.69 -1.85
CA ALA A 161 8.50 13.52 -1.51
C ALA A 161 8.51 13.94 -0.02
N ILE A 162 8.95 13.08 0.89
CA ILE A 162 9.15 13.44 2.31
C ILE A 162 10.19 14.56 2.43
N ASP A 163 11.30 14.49 1.71
CA ASP A 163 12.29 15.58 1.72
C ASP A 163 11.73 16.90 1.21
N LYS A 164 10.95 16.84 0.14
CA LYS A 164 10.40 18.02 -0.50
C LYS A 164 9.29 18.69 0.28
N TYR A 165 8.35 17.88 0.77
CA TYR A 165 7.11 18.38 1.37
C TYR A 165 7.12 18.40 2.89
N ARG A 166 8.04 17.65 3.53
CA ARG A 166 8.20 17.58 5.00
C ARG A 166 6.90 17.21 5.72
N PRO A 167 6.15 16.19 5.28
CA PRO A 167 4.92 15.79 5.95
C PRO A 167 5.19 15.22 7.34
N GLU A 168 4.24 15.37 8.25
CA GLU A 168 4.27 14.77 9.59
C GLU A 168 3.79 13.31 9.55
N PHE A 169 2.99 12.96 8.55
CA PHE A 169 2.50 11.61 8.31
C PHE A 169 2.62 11.23 6.83
N ALA A 170 3.18 10.06 6.55
CA ALA A 170 3.27 9.51 5.20
C ALA A 170 2.68 8.08 5.17
N TYR A 171 1.80 7.82 4.22
CA TYR A 171 1.28 6.50 3.91
C TYR A 171 1.76 6.09 2.52
N ILE A 172 2.47 4.98 2.45
CA ILE A 172 3.02 4.41 1.22
C ILE A 172 2.33 3.09 0.97
N THR A 173 1.69 2.91 -0.19
CA THR A 173 1.06 1.64 -0.55
C THR A 173 1.58 1.15 -1.90
N THR A 174 1.93 -0.12 -1.97
CA THR A 174 2.58 -0.75 -3.11
C THR A 174 1.56 -1.47 -4.01
N THR A 175 2.02 -2.36 -4.89
CA THR A 175 1.17 -3.25 -5.70
C THR A 175 1.58 -4.69 -5.50
N ASP A 176 0.60 -5.59 -5.47
CA ASP A 176 0.73 -7.04 -5.28
C ASP A 176 1.08 -7.82 -6.57
N TYR A 177 1.43 -7.14 -7.66
CA TYR A 177 1.71 -7.81 -8.94
C TYR A 177 2.69 -8.98 -8.82
N ALA A 178 3.81 -8.77 -8.12
CA ALA A 178 4.82 -9.81 -7.94
C ALA A 178 4.27 -11.01 -7.16
N MET A 179 3.47 -10.74 -6.12
CA MET A 179 2.86 -11.78 -5.29
C MET A 179 1.79 -12.58 -6.04
N HIS A 180 1.11 -11.97 -7.02
CA HIS A 180 0.20 -12.66 -7.92
C HIS A 180 0.89 -13.65 -8.86
N LYS A 181 2.15 -13.39 -9.23
CA LYS A 181 2.88 -14.15 -10.24
C LYS A 181 3.84 -15.18 -9.64
N PHE A 182 4.41 -14.87 -8.49
CA PHE A 182 5.55 -15.59 -7.94
C PHE A 182 5.27 -16.03 -6.51
N ALA A 183 5.31 -17.34 -6.28
CA ALA A 183 5.19 -17.91 -4.94
C ALA A 183 6.41 -17.52 -4.07
N PRO A 184 6.30 -17.55 -2.73
CA PRO A 184 7.35 -17.11 -1.81
C PRO A 184 8.75 -17.70 -2.06
N GLN A 185 8.81 -18.97 -2.52
CA GLN A 185 10.06 -19.70 -2.72
C GLN A 185 10.75 -19.38 -4.05
N THR A 186 10.15 -18.55 -4.91
CA THR A 186 10.72 -18.23 -6.23
C THR A 186 11.83 -17.19 -6.13
N ARG A 187 12.73 -17.21 -7.12
CA ARG A 187 13.79 -16.21 -7.24
C ARG A 187 13.24 -14.79 -7.42
N GLU A 188 12.19 -14.66 -8.22
CA GLU A 188 11.56 -13.39 -8.54
C GLU A 188 10.91 -12.75 -7.29
N ALA A 189 10.23 -13.54 -6.46
CA ALA A 189 9.68 -13.09 -5.18
C ALA A 189 10.81 -12.61 -4.25
N LYS A 190 11.92 -13.35 -4.18
CA LYS A 190 13.10 -12.97 -3.40
C LYS A 190 13.68 -11.64 -3.89
N VAL A 191 13.91 -11.48 -5.19
CA VAL A 191 14.45 -10.25 -5.78
C VAL A 191 13.53 -9.06 -5.47
N HIS A 192 12.22 -9.23 -5.67
CA HIS A 192 11.22 -8.20 -5.40
C HIS A 192 11.25 -7.73 -3.95
N LEU A 193 11.17 -8.66 -3.01
CA LEU A 193 11.12 -8.30 -1.59
C LEU A 193 12.44 -7.72 -1.08
N GLN A 194 13.58 -8.19 -1.60
CA GLN A 194 14.90 -7.63 -1.26
C GLN A 194 15.07 -6.20 -1.77
N MET A 195 14.46 -5.83 -2.91
CA MET A 195 14.44 -4.44 -3.37
C MET A 195 13.61 -3.56 -2.43
N ILE A 196 12.44 -4.04 -1.99
CA ILE A 196 11.61 -3.34 -0.98
C ILE A 196 12.40 -3.18 0.33
N ASP A 197 13.00 -4.25 0.84
CA ASP A 197 13.80 -4.25 2.08
C ASP A 197 14.95 -3.24 1.99
N SER A 198 15.63 -3.17 0.84
CA SER A 198 16.70 -2.19 0.61
C SER A 198 16.21 -0.75 0.72
N GLU A 199 15.07 -0.43 0.12
CA GLU A 199 14.51 0.93 0.21
C GLU A 199 13.96 1.26 1.60
N VAL A 200 13.42 0.26 2.33
CA VAL A 200 13.10 0.40 3.76
C VAL A 200 14.36 0.75 4.55
N GLY A 201 15.47 0.05 4.30
CA GLY A 201 16.76 0.34 4.93
C GLY A 201 17.27 1.76 4.64
N ASN A 202 17.06 2.25 3.41
CA ASN A 202 17.40 3.63 3.05
C ASN A 202 16.54 4.65 3.82
N LEU A 203 15.22 4.40 3.96
CA LEU A 203 14.33 5.23 4.76
C LEU A 203 14.75 5.27 6.24
N VAL A 204 15.02 4.10 6.83
CA VAL A 204 15.44 3.98 8.24
C VAL A 204 16.73 4.77 8.50
N LYS A 205 17.72 4.64 7.62
CA LYS A 205 18.99 5.39 7.74
C LYS A 205 18.80 6.90 7.62
N LYS A 206 17.91 7.30 6.72
CA LYS A 206 17.70 8.72 6.40
C LYS A 206 16.86 9.44 7.44
N TYR A 207 15.86 8.77 7.98
CA TYR A 207 14.93 9.31 8.98
C TYR A 207 15.05 8.55 10.30
N SER A 208 16.23 8.68 10.93
CA SER A 208 16.60 7.89 12.12
C SER A 208 15.68 8.07 13.33
N ASN A 209 14.93 9.18 13.39
CA ASN A 209 13.98 9.47 14.46
C ASN A 209 12.52 9.21 14.04
N ALA A 210 12.27 8.82 12.79
CA ALA A 210 10.91 8.53 12.33
C ALA A 210 10.34 7.29 13.01
N SER A 211 9.03 7.31 13.25
CA SER A 211 8.29 6.08 13.57
C SER A 211 7.91 5.38 12.27
N ILE A 212 8.47 4.19 12.05
CA ILE A 212 8.22 3.39 10.84
C ILE A 212 7.35 2.20 11.18
N LEU A 213 6.20 2.08 10.50
CA LEU A 213 5.29 0.95 10.57
C LEU A 213 5.25 0.27 9.20
N ILE A 214 5.43 -1.06 9.19
CA ILE A 214 5.27 -1.87 7.98
C ILE A 214 4.07 -2.78 8.18
N SER A 215 3.15 -2.78 7.24
CA SER A 215 1.93 -3.60 7.26
C SER A 215 1.72 -4.24 5.89
N ALA A 216 0.81 -5.18 5.84
CA ALA A 216 0.18 -5.64 4.61
C ALA A 216 -1.31 -5.34 4.66
N ASP A 217 -1.94 -5.22 3.51
CA ASP A 217 -3.40 -5.14 3.40
C ASP A 217 -4.03 -6.54 3.38
N HIS A 218 -3.38 -7.51 2.76
CA HIS A 218 -3.70 -8.93 2.79
C HIS A 218 -2.44 -9.77 2.54
N GLY A 219 -2.57 -11.08 2.64
CA GLY A 219 -1.54 -12.04 2.24
C GLY A 219 -1.80 -12.58 0.83
N MET A 220 -0.81 -13.29 0.29
CA MET A 220 -0.88 -14.00 -0.98
C MET A 220 -0.02 -15.26 -0.89
N SER A 221 -0.60 -16.42 -1.18
CA SER A 221 0.11 -17.69 -1.18
C SER A 221 0.13 -18.34 -2.58
N ALA A 222 0.86 -19.44 -2.73
CA ALA A 222 0.88 -20.20 -3.97
C ALA A 222 -0.52 -20.71 -4.32
N LYS A 223 -0.96 -20.46 -5.57
CA LYS A 223 -2.25 -20.92 -6.07
C LYS A 223 -2.11 -22.31 -6.65
N THR A 224 -2.70 -23.31 -6.01
CA THR A 224 -2.62 -24.72 -6.43
C THR A 224 -3.90 -25.24 -7.09
N HIS A 225 -5.03 -24.58 -6.85
CA HIS A 225 -6.33 -24.98 -7.37
C HIS A 225 -7.10 -23.77 -7.86
N LEU A 226 -7.79 -23.95 -9.00
CA LEU A 226 -8.73 -22.98 -9.55
C LEU A 226 -10.15 -23.57 -9.52
N VAL A 227 -11.10 -22.80 -8.98
CA VAL A 227 -12.53 -23.14 -9.01
C VAL A 227 -13.27 -22.07 -9.77
N ASP A 228 -13.85 -22.43 -10.92
CA ASP A 228 -14.69 -21.55 -11.71
C ASP A 228 -16.15 -21.63 -11.20
N LEU A 229 -16.50 -20.67 -10.33
CA LEU A 229 -17.84 -20.60 -9.76
C LEU A 229 -18.90 -20.27 -10.81
N GLY A 230 -18.57 -19.46 -11.82
CA GLY A 230 -19.47 -19.09 -12.90
C GLY A 230 -19.91 -20.35 -13.65
N LYS A 231 -18.96 -21.20 -14.04
CA LYS A 231 -19.24 -22.47 -14.71
C LYS A 231 -20.09 -23.42 -13.83
N ILE A 232 -19.74 -23.55 -12.55
CA ILE A 232 -20.49 -24.44 -11.61
C ILE A 232 -21.94 -23.96 -11.44
N LEU A 233 -22.20 -22.66 -11.45
CA LEU A 233 -23.54 -22.10 -11.25
C LEU A 233 -24.38 -22.12 -12.54
N THR A 234 -23.74 -22.06 -13.71
CA THR A 234 -24.45 -22.10 -15.01
C THR A 234 -24.75 -23.53 -15.48
N ASP A 235 -23.98 -24.52 -15.03
CA ASP A 235 -24.18 -25.94 -15.38
C ASP A 235 -25.28 -26.62 -14.54
N LYS A 236 -26.07 -25.85 -13.74
CA LYS A 236 -27.25 -26.32 -12.96
C LYS A 236 -28.54 -25.78 -13.59
#